data_44b92814aaee4fd444878dc57706ef2e
#
_entry.id   44b92814aaee4fd444878dc57706ef2e
#
_cell.length_a   1.000
_cell.length_b   1.000
_cell.length_c   1.000
_cell.angle_alpha   90.00
_cell.angle_beta   90.00
_cell.angle_gamma   90.00
#
_symmetry.space_group_name_H-M   'P 1'
#
loop_
_entity.id
_entity.type
_entity.pdbx_description
1 polymer ?
#
loop_
_entity_poly.entity_id
_entity_poly.type
_entity_poly.pdbx_seq_one_letter_code
_entity_poly.pdbx_strand_id
1 'polypeptide(L)'
;MKFLKILPSAILAVLILSSNALAYIGLCCAHCGGNMPLNIQGGGIPETHEFRFKLSQMYMSMDSLRDGTDEKSYGDYGPSTAAGNYRGVPKTMNSWMTMVGGAYSFTDDFAAMIMAGYVRNSMDMTTTATPSDYTMFSQGATDTKIMGKYRLYSDDNLAPKTQLSTILGVAAPTGKITIKNTNHPTKTMRGKLLPFGMQPGSGTWDPIFGLTYQKIADPYWMGVNFMTTQRLFLNAQDYKKGSEYTVDLYLMRQFHERALASFQLNGKAWGDYSDQPKKGKESGDCHAMLMSTRDWMTPLCDPTNYGGVNLHATVGIQFQPVPLQIAELNFSVPIYQNLKGPQLQSDYMLRFTYYWEVPTKKSRRYVGFKAPEKLGF
;
A
#
# COMPACT_ATOMS: atom_id res chain seq x y z
N MET A 1 17.20 -14.65 -10.91
CA MET A 1 15.77 -14.99 -10.83
C MET A 1 15.41 -16.36 -10.19
N LYS A 2 16.22 -17.41 -10.25
CA LYS A 2 15.85 -18.72 -9.62
C LYS A 2 15.91 -18.71 -8.08
N PHE A 3 16.77 -17.93 -7.45
CA PHE A 3 16.88 -17.83 -5.98
C PHE A 3 15.68 -17.14 -5.31
N LEU A 4 15.03 -16.19 -5.99
CA LEU A 4 13.89 -15.44 -5.45
C LEU A 4 12.61 -16.30 -5.33
N LYS A 5 12.48 -17.38 -6.11
CA LYS A 5 11.32 -18.30 -6.07
C LYS A 5 11.40 -19.32 -4.93
N ILE A 6 12.60 -19.54 -4.36
CA ILE A 6 12.83 -20.54 -3.30
C ILE A 6 12.58 -19.96 -1.90
N LEU A 7 12.77 -18.64 -1.72
CA LEU A 7 12.65 -17.98 -0.42
C LEU A 7 11.23 -18.05 0.19
N PRO A 8 10.14 -17.80 -0.57
CA PRO A 8 8.78 -17.94 -0.04
C PRO A 8 8.44 -19.38 0.36
N SER A 9 8.92 -20.37 -0.40
CA SER A 9 8.67 -21.78 -0.13
C SER A 9 9.41 -22.26 1.12
N ALA A 10 10.63 -21.79 1.37
CA ALA A 10 11.41 -22.13 2.55
C ALA A 10 10.79 -21.54 3.83
N ILE A 11 10.29 -20.29 3.78
CA ILE A 11 9.64 -19.66 4.92
C ILE A 11 8.27 -20.29 5.19
N LEU A 12 7.52 -20.64 4.14
CA LEU A 12 6.26 -21.39 4.29
C LEU A 12 6.53 -22.79 4.92
N ALA A 13 7.61 -23.45 4.56
CA ALA A 13 8.02 -24.72 5.18
C ALA A 13 8.38 -24.57 6.67
N VAL A 14 9.05 -23.48 7.07
CA VAL A 14 9.34 -23.18 8.49
C VAL A 14 8.07 -22.92 9.28
N LEU A 15 7.07 -22.29 8.70
CA LEU A 15 5.74 -22.07 9.33
C LEU A 15 5.00 -23.40 9.60
N ILE A 16 5.25 -24.44 8.79
CA ILE A 16 4.54 -25.73 8.86
C ILE A 16 5.28 -26.73 9.73
N LEU A 17 6.62 -26.74 9.72
CA LEU A 17 7.45 -27.85 10.26
C LEU A 17 7.95 -27.66 11.70
N SER A 18 7.81 -26.49 12.32
CA SER A 18 8.25 -26.30 13.70
C SER A 18 7.28 -26.95 14.69
N SER A 19 7.65 -28.08 15.27
CA SER A 19 6.93 -28.79 16.32
C SER A 19 6.99 -28.04 17.66
N ASN A 20 5.83 -27.93 18.32
CA ASN A 20 5.62 -27.75 19.77
C ASN A 20 6.54 -26.77 20.51
N ALA A 21 6.54 -25.52 20.12
CA ALA A 21 6.86 -24.46 21.07
C ALA A 21 5.52 -24.09 21.77
N LEU A 22 5.33 -24.53 23.00
CA LEU A 22 4.34 -23.98 23.91
C LEU A 22 4.80 -22.58 24.27
N ALA A 23 4.70 -21.68 23.31
CA ALA A 23 5.04 -20.29 23.49
C ALA A 23 3.76 -19.55 23.85
N TYR A 24 3.53 -19.40 25.13
CA TYR A 24 2.58 -18.43 25.64
C TYR A 24 3.11 -17.04 25.35
N ILE A 25 2.50 -16.37 24.40
CA ILE A 25 2.83 -14.96 24.21
C ILE A 25 2.15 -14.14 25.28
N GLY A 26 2.97 -13.58 26.15
CA GLY A 26 2.76 -12.22 26.57
C GLY A 26 2.98 -11.18 25.46
N LEU A 27 2.60 -11.44 24.22
CA LEU A 27 2.41 -10.36 23.29
C LEU A 27 1.19 -9.61 23.77
N CYS A 28 1.43 -8.60 24.57
CA CYS A 28 0.48 -7.54 24.90
C CYS A 28 -0.29 -7.08 23.66
N CYS A 29 0.27 -7.31 22.52
CA CYS A 29 -0.19 -7.02 21.20
C CYS A 29 -1.14 -8.05 20.61
N ALA A 30 -1.27 -9.26 21.15
CA ALA A 30 -2.30 -10.20 20.69
C ALA A 30 -3.70 -9.62 20.93
N HIS A 31 -3.88 -8.88 22.03
CA HIS A 31 -5.13 -8.18 22.34
C HIS A 31 -5.26 -6.83 21.64
N CYS A 32 -4.17 -6.19 21.23
CA CYS A 32 -4.13 -4.76 20.93
C CYS A 32 -3.75 -4.37 19.51
N GLY A 33 -3.39 -5.31 18.67
CA GLY A 33 -2.97 -4.98 17.31
C GLY A 33 -1.93 -5.90 16.69
N GLY A 34 -1.24 -6.69 17.50
CA GLY A 34 -0.26 -7.66 17.01
C GLY A 34 -0.84 -8.96 16.49
N ASN A 35 -2.16 -9.10 16.44
CA ASN A 35 -2.83 -10.24 15.86
C ASN A 35 -3.09 -10.09 14.35
N MET A 36 -2.45 -9.11 13.75
CA MET A 36 -2.56 -8.81 12.33
C MET A 36 -1.24 -8.24 11.80
N PRO A 37 -0.83 -8.53 10.57
CA PRO A 37 0.34 -7.90 9.98
C PRO A 37 0.20 -6.38 9.95
N LEU A 38 1.26 -5.66 10.33
CA LEU A 38 1.22 -4.20 10.47
C LEU A 38 1.15 -3.46 9.12
N ASN A 39 1.48 -4.14 8.02
CA ASN A 39 1.33 -3.59 6.67
C ASN A 39 -0.13 -3.50 6.21
N ILE A 40 -1.03 -4.30 6.78
CA ILE A 40 -2.45 -4.26 6.48
C ILE A 40 -3.08 -3.04 7.17
N GLN A 41 -3.92 -2.30 6.42
CA GLN A 41 -4.58 -1.11 6.95
C GLN A 41 -5.76 -1.51 7.86
N GLY A 42 -5.97 -0.75 8.92
CA GLY A 42 -7.07 -0.99 9.85
C GLY A 42 -6.83 -2.16 10.82
N GLY A 43 -5.58 -2.65 10.91
CA GLY A 43 -5.22 -3.72 11.81
C GLY A 43 -5.38 -3.36 13.29
N GLY A 44 -5.55 -4.42 14.07
CA GLY A 44 -5.61 -4.37 15.53
C GLY A 44 -7.01 -4.27 16.12
N ILE A 45 -7.11 -4.87 17.28
CA ILE A 45 -8.29 -4.81 18.14
C ILE A 45 -8.20 -3.52 18.94
N PRO A 46 -9.25 -2.68 18.97
CA PRO A 46 -9.24 -1.52 19.84
C PRO A 46 -9.22 -1.96 21.32
N GLU A 47 -8.24 -1.47 22.07
CA GLU A 47 -8.35 -1.46 23.54
C GLU A 47 -8.65 -0.06 24.02
N THR A 48 -9.46 0.00 25.11
CA THR A 48 -9.99 1.26 25.60
C THR A 48 -8.91 2.18 26.15
N HIS A 49 -9.03 3.46 25.78
CA HIS A 49 -8.19 4.56 26.31
C HIS A 49 -6.69 4.43 26.03
N GLU A 50 -6.34 3.98 24.82
CA GLU A 50 -4.95 3.88 24.40
C GLU A 50 -4.69 4.63 23.10
N PHE A 51 -3.53 5.28 23.06
CA PHE A 51 -2.97 5.78 21.82
C PHE A 51 -2.13 4.70 21.15
N ARG A 52 -2.14 4.72 19.84
CA ARG A 52 -1.32 3.86 18.97
C ARG A 52 -0.68 4.69 17.91
N PHE A 53 0.60 4.46 17.68
CA PHE A 53 1.35 5.14 16.66
C PHE A 53 2.01 4.12 15.75
N LYS A 54 2.11 4.45 14.48
CA LYS A 54 2.74 3.61 13.47
C LYS A 54 3.60 4.47 12.54
N LEU A 55 4.84 4.07 12.36
CA LEU A 55 5.74 4.59 11.33
C LEU A 55 6.05 3.45 10.37
N SER A 56 5.81 3.64 9.08
CA SER A 56 6.09 2.64 8.07
C SER A 56 6.90 3.24 6.94
N GLN A 57 7.97 2.56 6.56
CA GLN A 57 8.81 2.88 5.43
C GLN A 57 8.68 1.76 4.39
N MET A 58 8.27 2.09 3.18
CA MET A 58 8.13 1.15 2.07
C MET A 58 9.06 1.55 0.93
N TYR A 59 9.69 0.56 0.34
CA TYR A 59 10.37 0.64 -0.94
C TYR A 59 9.72 -0.32 -1.93
N MET A 60 9.44 0.13 -3.15
CA MET A 60 8.90 -0.67 -4.23
C MET A 60 9.74 -0.45 -5.49
N SER A 61 10.15 -1.55 -6.10
CA SER A 61 10.79 -1.60 -7.40
C SER A 61 9.78 -2.03 -8.45
N MET A 62 9.78 -1.35 -9.57
CA MET A 62 9.03 -1.70 -10.77
C MET A 62 10.00 -1.76 -11.93
N ASP A 63 9.95 -2.83 -12.69
CA ASP A 63 10.81 -3.06 -13.85
C ASP A 63 10.02 -3.72 -14.96
N SER A 64 10.31 -3.34 -16.21
CA SER A 64 9.63 -3.82 -17.40
C SER A 64 8.16 -3.40 -17.51
N LEU A 65 7.62 -3.47 -18.71
CA LEU A 65 6.21 -3.20 -19.00
C LEU A 65 5.41 -4.48 -19.01
N ARG A 66 4.14 -4.35 -18.68
CA ARG A 66 3.13 -5.41 -18.78
C ARG A 66 1.87 -4.87 -19.43
N ASP A 67 1.28 -5.64 -20.32
CA ASP A 67 -0.03 -5.37 -20.92
C ASP A 67 -0.86 -6.65 -20.83
N GLY A 68 -1.97 -6.60 -20.11
CA GLY A 68 -2.65 -7.80 -19.65
C GLY A 68 -1.76 -8.62 -18.73
N THR A 69 -1.59 -9.90 -19.05
CA THR A 69 -0.69 -10.84 -18.34
C THR A 69 0.69 -10.94 -18.99
N ASP A 70 0.88 -10.32 -20.15
CA ASP A 70 2.09 -10.45 -20.94
C ASP A 70 3.12 -9.40 -20.59
N GLU A 71 4.35 -9.83 -20.37
CA GLU A 71 5.50 -8.93 -20.24
C GLU A 71 5.85 -8.35 -21.62
N LYS A 72 6.07 -7.05 -21.67
CA LYS A 72 6.37 -6.29 -22.88
C LYS A 72 7.69 -5.53 -22.74
N SER A 73 8.40 -5.43 -23.86
CA SER A 73 9.58 -4.57 -23.94
C SER A 73 9.18 -3.11 -24.26
N TYR A 74 9.97 -2.15 -23.83
CA TYR A 74 9.78 -0.76 -24.22
C TYR A 74 9.86 -0.57 -25.76
N GLY A 75 10.60 -1.44 -26.46
CA GLY A 75 10.70 -1.46 -27.92
C GLY A 75 9.40 -1.80 -28.64
N ASP A 76 8.50 -2.55 -27.99
CA ASP A 76 7.21 -2.96 -28.55
C ASP A 76 6.25 -1.78 -28.77
N TYR A 77 6.52 -0.65 -28.11
CA TYR A 77 5.70 0.56 -28.17
C TYR A 77 6.35 1.74 -28.91
N GLY A 78 7.41 1.47 -29.65
CA GLY A 78 8.11 2.48 -30.46
C GLY A 78 7.36 2.94 -31.70
N PRO A 79 7.83 3.99 -32.39
CA PRO A 79 7.11 4.63 -33.51
C PRO A 79 6.91 3.75 -34.73
N SER A 80 7.61 2.64 -34.85
CA SER A 80 7.51 1.69 -35.97
C SER A 80 6.67 0.44 -35.66
N THR A 81 6.04 0.36 -34.49
CA THR A 81 5.29 -0.83 -34.06
C THR A 81 3.79 -0.61 -34.15
N ALA A 82 3.04 -1.69 -34.45
CA ALA A 82 1.58 -1.64 -34.55
C ALA A 82 0.90 -1.39 -33.18
N ALA A 83 1.57 -1.71 -32.06
CA ALA A 83 1.00 -1.68 -30.71
C ALA A 83 1.01 -0.29 -30.05
N GLY A 84 1.83 0.65 -30.50
CA GLY A 84 1.87 1.97 -29.90
C GLY A 84 2.88 2.90 -30.56
N ASN A 85 2.46 4.11 -30.80
CA ASN A 85 3.28 5.14 -31.38
C ASN A 85 3.69 6.17 -30.31
N TYR A 86 4.09 5.67 -29.14
CA TYR A 86 4.50 6.53 -28.03
C TYR A 86 5.91 7.08 -28.27
N ARG A 87 6.11 8.36 -28.01
CA ARG A 87 7.43 9.03 -28.08
C ARG A 87 8.29 8.83 -26.85
N GLY A 88 7.68 8.56 -25.71
CA GLY A 88 8.38 8.27 -24.47
C GLY A 88 7.72 7.07 -23.77
N VAL A 89 8.54 6.13 -23.31
CA VAL A 89 8.06 4.90 -22.67
C VAL A 89 8.80 4.72 -21.34
N PRO A 90 8.11 4.35 -20.25
CA PRO A 90 8.76 4.07 -18.97
C PRO A 90 9.53 2.75 -19.04
N LYS A 91 10.69 2.71 -18.38
CA LYS A 91 11.57 1.53 -18.27
C LYS A 91 11.50 0.94 -16.87
N THR A 92 11.76 1.76 -15.87
CA THR A 92 11.80 1.36 -14.46
C THR A 92 11.22 2.45 -13.58
N MET A 93 10.76 2.10 -12.38
CA MET A 93 10.39 3.06 -11.35
C MET A 93 10.76 2.55 -9.96
N ASN A 94 11.34 3.43 -9.17
CA ASN A 94 11.59 3.21 -7.75
C ASN A 94 10.70 4.15 -6.94
N SER A 95 9.96 3.58 -6.00
CA SER A 95 9.05 4.33 -5.12
C SER A 95 9.43 4.14 -3.66
N TRP A 96 9.65 5.24 -2.96
CA TRP A 96 9.84 5.29 -1.51
C TRP A 96 8.63 5.96 -0.87
N MET A 97 8.01 5.30 0.09
CA MET A 97 6.85 5.85 0.80
C MET A 97 7.05 5.74 2.30
N THR A 98 6.98 6.89 2.97
CA THR A 98 6.93 6.98 4.43
C THR A 98 5.50 7.24 4.85
N MET A 99 4.96 6.45 5.77
CA MET A 99 3.62 6.63 6.33
C MET A 99 3.69 6.76 7.84
N VAL A 100 2.95 7.72 8.37
CA VAL A 100 2.77 7.94 9.80
C VAL A 100 1.29 7.78 10.11
N GLY A 101 0.97 7.01 11.14
CA GLY A 101 -0.39 6.81 11.61
C GLY A 101 -0.49 7.00 13.10
N GLY A 102 -1.64 7.52 13.53
CA GLY A 102 -2.04 7.62 14.93
C GLY A 102 -3.47 7.11 15.08
N ALA A 103 -3.75 6.44 16.19
CA ALA A 103 -5.10 5.99 16.54
C ALA A 103 -5.36 6.18 18.02
N TYR A 104 -6.62 6.36 18.39
CA TYR A 104 -7.08 6.38 19.77
C TYR A 104 -8.33 5.51 19.91
N SER A 105 -8.33 4.65 20.92
CA SER A 105 -9.48 3.80 21.24
C SER A 105 -10.32 4.45 22.32
N PHE A 106 -11.54 4.83 21.96
CA PHE A 106 -12.49 5.48 22.87
C PHE A 106 -13.21 4.46 23.78
N THR A 107 -13.49 3.29 23.22
CA THR A 107 -14.11 2.16 23.89
C THR A 107 -13.45 0.86 23.44
N ASP A 108 -13.82 -0.27 24.02
CA ASP A 108 -13.35 -1.60 23.60
C ASP A 108 -13.81 -1.95 22.17
N ASP A 109 -14.82 -1.25 21.64
CA ASP A 109 -15.40 -1.51 20.34
C ASP A 109 -15.10 -0.46 19.28
N PHE A 110 -14.67 0.75 19.68
CA PHE A 110 -14.48 1.86 18.76
C PHE A 110 -13.15 2.56 18.91
N ALA A 111 -12.46 2.69 17.78
CA ALA A 111 -11.24 3.48 17.65
C ALA A 111 -11.30 4.40 16.43
N ALA A 112 -10.76 5.60 16.56
CA ALA A 112 -10.52 6.50 15.43
C ALA A 112 -9.04 6.51 15.08
N MET A 113 -8.73 6.66 13.79
CA MET A 113 -7.35 6.67 13.30
C MET A 113 -7.16 7.71 12.21
N ILE A 114 -5.96 8.25 12.14
CA ILE A 114 -5.51 9.15 11.09
C ILE A 114 -4.19 8.62 10.52
N MET A 115 -4.03 8.71 9.20
CA MET A 115 -2.82 8.28 8.51
C MET A 115 -2.44 9.30 7.45
N ALA A 116 -1.18 9.70 7.43
CA ALA A 116 -0.60 10.56 6.41
C ALA A 116 0.63 9.89 5.80
N GLY A 117 0.91 10.19 4.54
CA GLY A 117 2.05 9.63 3.85
C GLY A 117 2.84 10.69 3.09
N TYR A 118 4.08 10.36 2.80
CA TYR A 118 4.95 11.10 1.90
C TYR A 118 5.59 10.12 0.93
N VAL A 119 5.48 10.39 -0.35
CA VAL A 119 6.01 9.53 -1.41
C VAL A 119 7.08 10.25 -2.21
N ARG A 120 8.09 9.49 -2.64
CA ARG A 120 9.11 9.91 -3.60
C ARG A 120 9.23 8.85 -4.67
N ASN A 121 8.93 9.21 -5.91
CA ASN A 121 9.02 8.36 -7.08
C ASN A 121 10.13 8.85 -8.00
N SER A 122 10.90 7.91 -8.53
CA SER A 122 11.91 8.13 -9.56
C SER A 122 11.63 7.15 -10.69
N MET A 123 11.25 7.64 -11.84
CA MET A 123 10.88 6.85 -13.02
C MET A 123 11.84 7.15 -14.16
N ASP A 124 12.53 6.12 -14.63
CA ASP A 124 13.38 6.20 -15.81
C ASP A 124 12.56 5.98 -17.07
N MET A 125 12.70 6.89 -18.00
CA MET A 125 12.00 6.95 -19.27
C MET A 125 13.00 6.90 -20.41
N THR A 126 12.58 6.35 -21.55
CA THR A 126 13.34 6.45 -22.79
C THR A 126 12.50 7.08 -23.89
N THR A 127 13.13 7.88 -24.75
CA THR A 127 12.49 8.36 -25.98
C THR A 127 12.69 7.34 -27.09
N THR A 128 11.68 7.12 -27.90
CA THR A 128 11.65 6.04 -28.91
C THR A 128 12.23 6.45 -30.27
N ALA A 129 12.11 7.74 -30.66
CA ALA A 129 12.54 8.21 -31.99
C ALA A 129 14.07 8.43 -32.07
N THR A 130 14.66 9.03 -31.05
CA THR A 130 16.10 9.12 -30.82
C THR A 130 16.34 8.68 -29.41
N PRO A 131 16.85 7.45 -29.18
CA PRO A 131 17.01 6.93 -27.82
C PRO A 131 17.77 7.90 -26.93
N SER A 132 17.07 8.47 -25.96
CA SER A 132 17.61 9.37 -24.95
C SER A 132 16.90 9.05 -23.64
N ASP A 133 17.66 8.60 -22.65
CA ASP A 133 17.13 8.28 -21.34
C ASP A 133 17.05 9.55 -20.49
N TYR A 134 15.99 9.65 -19.71
CA TYR A 134 15.78 10.72 -18.73
C TYR A 134 14.94 10.23 -17.57
N THR A 135 15.08 10.89 -16.43
CA THR A 135 14.36 10.49 -15.21
C THR A 135 13.33 11.54 -14.83
N MET A 136 12.09 11.08 -14.60
CA MET A 136 11.01 11.87 -14.01
C MET A 136 11.02 11.69 -12.50
N PHE A 137 10.94 12.79 -11.75
CA PHE A 137 10.85 12.77 -10.28
C PHE A 137 9.52 13.34 -9.81
N SER A 138 8.93 12.67 -8.87
CA SER A 138 7.75 13.13 -8.15
C SER A 138 7.95 12.92 -6.67
N GLN A 139 7.62 13.94 -5.87
CA GLN A 139 7.63 13.80 -4.40
C GLN A 139 6.60 14.71 -3.75
N GLY A 140 6.00 14.24 -2.67
CA GLY A 140 5.04 15.03 -1.94
C GLY A 140 4.21 14.24 -0.94
N ALA A 141 3.41 14.95 -0.16
CA ALA A 141 2.42 14.34 0.70
C ALA A 141 1.37 13.60 -0.13
N THR A 142 0.93 12.45 0.37
CA THR A 142 -0.23 11.71 -0.15
C THR A 142 -1.51 12.20 0.54
N ASP A 143 -2.65 11.70 0.09
CA ASP A 143 -3.92 12.01 0.75
C ASP A 143 -3.94 11.46 2.18
N THR A 144 -4.44 12.28 3.11
CA THR A 144 -4.57 11.92 4.52
C THR A 144 -5.86 11.13 4.72
N LYS A 145 -5.75 9.94 5.32
CA LYS A 145 -6.90 9.08 5.62
C LYS A 145 -7.34 9.27 7.05
N ILE A 146 -8.64 9.49 7.24
CA ILE A 146 -9.30 9.57 8.55
C ILE A 146 -10.33 8.45 8.59
N MET A 147 -10.22 7.57 9.58
CA MET A 147 -11.03 6.34 9.62
C MET A 147 -11.49 6.05 11.04
N GLY A 148 -12.69 5.50 11.17
CA GLY A 148 -13.20 4.88 12.38
C GLY A 148 -13.24 3.37 12.19
N LYS A 149 -12.82 2.62 13.20
CA LYS A 149 -12.95 1.16 13.27
C LYS A 149 -13.94 0.82 14.35
N TYR A 150 -14.91 -0.03 14.02
CA TYR A 150 -15.93 -0.50 14.95
C TYR A 150 -15.98 -2.04 14.96
N ARG A 151 -15.97 -2.64 16.15
CA ARG A 151 -16.10 -4.08 16.34
C ARG A 151 -17.58 -4.47 16.30
N LEU A 152 -17.94 -5.23 15.28
CA LEU A 152 -19.33 -5.72 15.08
C LEU A 152 -19.63 -6.96 15.90
N TYR A 153 -18.62 -7.82 16.07
CA TYR A 153 -18.75 -9.10 16.77
C TYR A 153 -17.43 -9.47 17.44
N SER A 154 -17.55 -10.07 18.61
CA SER A 154 -16.46 -10.70 19.36
C SER A 154 -17.04 -11.89 20.13
N ASP A 155 -16.32 -13.00 20.17
CA ASP A 155 -16.70 -14.17 20.97
C ASP A 155 -16.43 -13.98 22.47
N ASP A 156 -15.49 -13.10 22.82
CA ASP A 156 -15.18 -12.70 24.19
C ASP A 156 -14.82 -11.20 24.21
N ASN A 157 -15.23 -10.50 25.26
CA ASN A 157 -14.95 -9.05 25.38
C ASN A 157 -13.56 -8.75 25.93
N LEU A 158 -12.97 -9.67 26.66
CA LEU A 158 -11.67 -9.49 27.34
C LEU A 158 -10.53 -10.16 26.58
N ALA A 159 -10.76 -11.35 26.02
CA ALA A 159 -9.77 -12.14 25.31
C ALA A 159 -10.32 -12.73 24.00
N PRO A 160 -10.70 -11.89 23.05
CA PRO A 160 -11.38 -12.36 21.85
C PRO A 160 -10.48 -13.24 20.99
N LYS A 161 -10.98 -14.44 20.70
CA LYS A 161 -10.36 -15.35 19.73
C LYS A 161 -10.90 -15.15 18.32
N THR A 162 -12.15 -14.69 18.21
CA THR A 162 -12.78 -14.41 16.92
C THR A 162 -13.39 -13.02 16.94
N GLN A 163 -13.10 -12.23 15.91
CA GLN A 163 -13.61 -10.88 15.77
C GLN A 163 -14.01 -10.54 14.34
N LEU A 164 -15.07 -9.75 14.22
CA LEU A 164 -15.46 -9.06 13.00
C LEU A 164 -15.52 -7.56 13.28
N SER A 165 -14.85 -6.78 12.46
CA SER A 165 -14.82 -5.32 12.58
C SER A 165 -15.10 -4.67 11.24
N THR A 166 -15.73 -3.51 11.26
CA THR A 166 -15.90 -2.63 10.10
C THR A 166 -15.01 -1.39 10.22
N ILE A 167 -14.65 -0.83 9.08
CA ILE A 167 -13.90 0.40 8.96
C ILE A 167 -14.69 1.33 8.06
N LEU A 168 -14.91 2.55 8.50
CA LEU A 168 -15.52 3.62 7.73
C LEU A 168 -14.60 4.84 7.79
N GLY A 169 -14.41 5.49 6.68
CA GLY A 169 -13.51 6.65 6.64
C GLY A 169 -13.55 7.42 5.35
N VAL A 170 -12.62 8.33 5.24
CA VAL A 170 -12.45 9.18 4.08
C VAL A 170 -10.97 9.52 3.88
N ALA A 171 -10.51 9.56 2.63
CA ALA A 171 -9.24 10.17 2.26
C ALA A 171 -9.49 11.63 1.90
N ALA A 172 -8.81 12.54 2.58
CA ALA A 172 -8.88 13.98 2.34
C ALA A 172 -7.83 14.36 1.26
N PRO A 173 -8.14 15.31 0.34
CA PRO A 173 -7.27 15.68 -0.78
C PRO A 173 -6.08 16.56 -0.34
N THR A 174 -5.26 16.06 0.57
CA THR A 174 -4.05 16.76 1.06
C THR A 174 -2.84 16.52 0.18
N GLY A 175 -2.90 15.52 -0.69
CA GLY A 175 -1.84 15.17 -1.62
C GLY A 175 -1.77 16.12 -2.82
N LYS A 176 -0.56 16.34 -3.33
CA LYS A 176 -0.34 17.21 -4.49
C LYS A 176 -0.77 16.52 -5.79
N ILE A 177 -1.43 17.28 -6.68
CA ILE A 177 -1.82 16.86 -8.04
C ILE A 177 -1.26 17.81 -9.12
N THR A 178 -0.30 18.67 -8.77
CA THR A 178 0.24 19.73 -9.63
C THR A 178 1.76 19.68 -9.72
N ILE A 179 2.36 18.50 -9.52
CA ILE A 179 3.82 18.33 -9.64
C ILE A 179 4.21 18.39 -11.11
N LYS A 180 5.26 19.17 -11.39
CA LYS A 180 5.73 19.47 -12.74
C LYS A 180 7.01 18.70 -13.08
N ASN A 181 7.15 18.35 -14.35
CA ASN A 181 8.35 17.74 -14.89
C ASN A 181 9.48 18.80 -15.00
N THR A 182 10.61 18.54 -14.38
CA THR A 182 11.78 19.43 -14.43
C THR A 182 12.90 18.92 -15.34
N ASN A 183 12.93 17.61 -15.61
CA ASN A 183 14.08 16.93 -16.22
C ASN A 183 13.82 16.41 -17.64
N HIS A 184 12.73 16.84 -18.28
CA HIS A 184 12.46 16.38 -19.66
C HIS A 184 13.55 16.87 -20.62
N PRO A 185 14.06 16.03 -21.54
CA PRO A 185 15.09 16.41 -22.52
C PRO A 185 14.62 17.57 -23.41
N THR A 186 13.36 17.56 -23.81
CA THR A 186 12.75 18.64 -24.63
C THR A 186 12.41 19.83 -23.75
N LYS A 187 13.00 21.00 -24.03
CA LYS A 187 12.82 22.23 -23.24
C LYS A 187 11.35 22.66 -23.09
N THR A 188 10.55 22.53 -24.15
CA THR A 188 9.12 22.90 -24.15
C THR A 188 8.26 22.04 -23.24
N MET A 189 8.75 20.87 -22.85
CA MET A 189 8.05 19.93 -21.96
C MET A 189 8.45 20.14 -20.48
N ARG A 190 9.51 20.91 -20.22
CA ARG A 190 9.88 21.28 -18.85
C ARG A 190 8.85 22.26 -18.27
N GLY A 191 8.50 22.07 -17.01
CA GLY A 191 7.49 22.88 -16.32
C GLY A 191 6.04 22.47 -16.59
N LYS A 192 5.80 21.47 -17.46
CA LYS A 192 4.48 20.84 -17.62
C LYS A 192 4.18 19.87 -16.48
N LEU A 193 2.91 19.58 -16.23
CA LEU A 193 2.50 18.63 -15.20
C LEU A 193 3.01 17.23 -15.52
N LEU A 194 3.42 16.50 -14.48
CA LEU A 194 3.73 15.07 -14.59
C LEU A 194 2.46 14.26 -14.89
N PRO A 195 2.60 13.10 -15.55
CA PRO A 195 1.48 12.18 -15.79
C PRO A 195 0.71 11.84 -14.52
N PHE A 196 -0.54 11.44 -14.69
CA PHE A 196 -1.51 11.21 -13.61
C PHE A 196 -1.00 10.25 -12.52
N GLY A 197 -0.38 9.13 -12.91
CA GLY A 197 0.17 8.14 -11.99
C GLY A 197 1.36 8.63 -11.16
N MET A 198 2.03 9.70 -11.62
CA MET A 198 3.13 10.33 -10.90
C MET A 198 2.66 11.39 -9.88
N GLN A 199 1.37 11.71 -9.84
CA GLN A 199 0.83 12.67 -8.87
C GLN A 199 0.54 11.96 -7.53
N PRO A 200 1.09 12.42 -6.39
CA PRO A 200 0.94 11.78 -5.08
C PRO A 200 -0.51 11.73 -4.57
N GLY A 201 -1.29 12.76 -4.83
CA GLY A 201 -2.68 12.88 -4.37
C GLY A 201 -3.72 12.43 -5.39
N SER A 202 -4.97 12.30 -4.94
CA SER A 202 -6.16 12.15 -5.80
C SER A 202 -6.77 13.51 -6.16
N GLY A 203 -6.68 14.46 -5.24
CA GLY A 203 -7.32 15.75 -5.33
C GLY A 203 -8.82 15.73 -5.05
N THR A 204 -9.35 14.64 -4.49
CA THR A 204 -10.77 14.43 -4.18
C THR A 204 -10.96 13.86 -2.78
N TRP A 205 -12.18 14.06 -2.24
CA TRP A 205 -12.62 13.39 -1.02
C TRP A 205 -13.13 12.00 -1.39
N ASP A 206 -12.47 10.96 -0.88
CA ASP A 206 -12.71 9.59 -1.32
C ASP A 206 -13.18 8.74 -0.14
N PRO A 207 -14.44 8.28 -0.13
CA PRO A 207 -14.96 7.37 0.88
C PRO A 207 -14.16 6.08 0.97
N ILE A 208 -13.93 5.60 2.20
CA ILE A 208 -13.26 4.36 2.52
C ILE A 208 -14.22 3.47 3.30
N PHE A 209 -14.32 2.21 2.89
CA PHE A 209 -15.02 1.17 3.61
C PHE A 209 -14.13 -0.06 3.76
N GLY A 210 -14.24 -0.76 4.89
CA GLY A 210 -13.50 -2.00 5.13
C GLY A 210 -14.24 -2.96 6.06
N LEU A 211 -13.90 -4.24 5.93
CA LEU A 211 -14.30 -5.33 6.81
C LEU A 211 -13.08 -6.17 7.16
N THR A 212 -12.93 -6.50 8.42
CA THR A 212 -11.83 -7.33 8.92
C THR A 212 -12.38 -8.46 9.76
N TYR A 213 -12.10 -9.68 9.35
CA TYR A 213 -12.34 -10.89 10.14
C TYR A 213 -11.02 -11.45 10.65
N GLN A 214 -10.96 -11.77 11.94
CA GLN A 214 -9.75 -12.27 12.60
C GLN A 214 -10.11 -13.47 13.46
N LYS A 215 -9.24 -14.47 13.46
CA LYS A 215 -9.37 -15.66 14.30
C LYS A 215 -8.02 -16.06 14.87
N ILE A 216 -8.00 -16.30 16.18
CA ILE A 216 -6.87 -16.85 16.92
C ILE A 216 -7.14 -18.33 17.17
N ALA A 217 -6.23 -19.17 16.73
CA ALA A 217 -6.23 -20.61 16.96
C ALA A 217 -4.79 -21.04 17.27
N ASP A 218 -4.43 -20.98 18.54
CA ASP A 218 -3.05 -21.22 18.98
C ASP A 218 -2.40 -22.44 18.32
N PRO A 219 -1.17 -22.29 17.78
CA PRO A 219 -0.28 -21.15 17.79
C PRO A 219 -0.44 -20.22 16.56
N TYR A 220 -1.58 -20.24 15.90
CA TYR A 220 -1.82 -19.51 14.66
C TYR A 220 -2.78 -18.35 14.84
N TRP A 221 -2.53 -17.26 14.13
CA TRP A 221 -3.44 -16.14 13.95
C TRP A 221 -3.71 -15.96 12.47
N MET A 222 -4.96 -15.86 12.13
CA MET A 222 -5.35 -15.78 10.72
C MET A 222 -6.48 -14.76 10.56
N GLY A 223 -6.61 -14.26 9.36
CA GLY A 223 -7.72 -13.38 9.05
C GLY A 223 -7.80 -12.99 7.59
N VAL A 224 -8.88 -12.26 7.34
CA VAL A 224 -9.22 -11.69 6.05
C VAL A 224 -9.52 -10.22 6.27
N ASN A 225 -8.91 -9.36 5.47
CA ASN A 225 -9.19 -7.93 5.45
C ASN A 225 -9.65 -7.53 4.06
N PHE A 226 -10.76 -6.85 3.96
CA PHE A 226 -11.25 -6.22 2.73
C PHE A 226 -11.27 -4.71 2.95
N MET A 227 -10.75 -3.96 1.99
CA MET A 227 -10.89 -2.51 1.98
C MET A 227 -11.16 -1.99 0.58
N THR A 228 -11.94 -0.93 0.51
CA THR A 228 -12.19 -0.20 -0.73
C THR A 228 -12.07 1.30 -0.52
N THR A 229 -11.51 1.99 -1.52
CA THR A 229 -11.50 3.44 -1.61
C THR A 229 -12.25 3.84 -2.86
N GLN A 230 -13.38 4.51 -2.70
CA GLN A 230 -14.25 4.88 -3.81
C GLN A 230 -13.88 6.27 -4.32
N ARG A 231 -13.63 6.36 -5.61
CA ARG A 231 -13.32 7.61 -6.31
C ARG A 231 -14.57 8.09 -7.01
N LEU A 232 -15.26 9.07 -6.42
CA LEU A 232 -16.58 9.51 -6.90
C LEU A 232 -16.54 10.81 -7.69
N PHE A 233 -15.56 11.68 -7.43
CA PHE A 233 -15.53 13.05 -7.92
C PHE A 233 -14.34 13.31 -8.84
N LEU A 234 -14.51 14.26 -9.75
CA LEU A 234 -13.40 14.84 -10.53
C LEU A 234 -12.57 15.77 -9.64
N ASN A 235 -11.26 15.74 -9.84
CA ASN A 235 -10.36 16.65 -9.15
C ASN A 235 -10.24 17.99 -9.90
N ALA A 236 -9.48 18.94 -9.34
CA ALA A 236 -9.29 20.27 -9.91
C ALA A 236 -8.56 20.27 -11.28
N GLN A 237 -8.02 19.12 -11.71
CA GLN A 237 -7.41 18.90 -13.02
C GLN A 237 -8.36 18.18 -13.99
N ASP A 238 -9.63 18.05 -13.66
CA ASP A 238 -10.71 17.45 -14.45
C ASP A 238 -10.50 15.95 -14.77
N TYR A 239 -9.79 15.22 -13.92
CA TYR A 239 -9.72 13.76 -13.99
C TYR A 239 -10.06 13.11 -12.65
N LYS A 240 -10.38 11.83 -12.69
CA LYS A 240 -10.69 11.00 -11.53
C LYS A 240 -9.84 9.73 -11.57
N LYS A 241 -9.16 9.41 -10.47
CA LYS A 241 -8.47 8.12 -10.31
C LYS A 241 -9.48 6.97 -10.25
N GLY A 242 -9.06 5.76 -10.61
CA GLY A 242 -9.90 4.57 -10.45
C GLY A 242 -10.16 4.21 -8.99
N SER A 243 -11.35 3.67 -8.70
CA SER A 243 -11.65 3.09 -7.38
C SER A 243 -10.76 1.90 -7.09
N GLU A 244 -10.39 1.72 -5.83
CA GLU A 244 -9.45 0.69 -5.39
C GLU A 244 -10.13 -0.31 -4.46
N TYR A 245 -9.82 -1.58 -4.63
CA TYR A 245 -10.29 -2.70 -3.82
C TYR A 245 -9.09 -3.53 -3.40
N THR A 246 -8.99 -3.84 -2.12
CA THR A 246 -7.92 -4.71 -1.59
C THR A 246 -8.51 -5.85 -0.79
N VAL A 247 -7.93 -7.03 -0.91
CA VAL A 247 -8.23 -8.20 -0.12
C VAL A 247 -6.92 -8.76 0.39
N ASP A 248 -6.77 -8.85 1.70
CA ASP A 248 -5.60 -9.42 2.34
C ASP A 248 -5.99 -10.67 3.11
N LEU A 249 -5.35 -11.78 2.81
CA LEU A 249 -5.41 -13.01 3.58
C LEU A 249 -4.10 -13.17 4.32
N TYR A 250 -4.14 -13.53 5.59
CA TYR A 250 -2.91 -13.72 6.34
C TYR A 250 -2.98 -14.90 7.31
N LEU A 251 -1.84 -15.50 7.50
CA LEU A 251 -1.54 -16.50 8.50
C LEU A 251 -0.28 -16.07 9.23
N MET A 252 -0.34 -16.00 10.55
CA MET A 252 0.79 -15.69 11.40
C MET A 252 1.01 -16.83 12.37
N ARG A 253 2.27 -17.10 12.69
CA ARG A 253 2.65 -18.10 13.68
C ARG A 253 3.73 -17.56 14.57
N GLN A 254 3.55 -17.72 15.87
CA GLN A 254 4.60 -17.46 16.82
C GLN A 254 5.58 -18.61 16.90
N PHE A 255 6.85 -18.29 16.89
CA PHE A 255 7.95 -19.25 17.04
C PHE A 255 8.90 -18.92 18.21
N HIS A 256 8.76 -17.73 18.79
CA HIS A 256 9.53 -17.27 19.94
C HIS A 256 8.66 -16.32 20.78
N GLU A 257 8.95 -16.18 22.09
CA GLU A 257 8.20 -15.29 23.01
C GLU A 257 8.05 -13.85 22.51
N ARG A 258 9.01 -13.37 21.73
CA ARG A 258 9.04 -12.00 21.19
C ARG A 258 9.03 -11.93 19.67
N ALA A 259 8.79 -13.06 18.99
CA ALA A 259 8.86 -13.09 17.55
C ALA A 259 7.81 -13.99 16.94
N LEU A 260 7.26 -13.54 15.82
CA LEU A 260 6.33 -14.29 14.99
C LEU A 260 6.66 -14.10 13.52
N ALA A 261 6.30 -15.11 12.71
CA ALA A 261 6.38 -15.04 11.27
C ALA A 261 4.97 -14.90 10.68
N SER A 262 4.88 -14.24 9.55
CA SER A 262 3.64 -14.09 8.79
C SER A 262 3.82 -14.50 7.34
N PHE A 263 2.77 -15.08 6.78
CA PHE A 263 2.58 -15.26 5.35
C PHE A 263 1.26 -14.59 4.95
N GLN A 264 1.28 -13.86 3.82
CA GLN A 264 0.13 -13.10 3.38
C GLN A 264 -0.05 -13.27 1.88
N LEU A 265 -1.32 -13.21 1.45
CA LEU A 265 -1.71 -13.01 0.07
C LEU A 265 -2.44 -11.66 0.00
N ASN A 266 -1.85 -10.70 -0.70
CA ASN A 266 -2.35 -9.35 -0.81
C ASN A 266 -2.84 -9.11 -2.24
N GLY A 267 -4.15 -9.12 -2.42
CA GLY A 267 -4.82 -8.82 -3.68
C GLY A 267 -5.20 -7.34 -3.76
N LYS A 268 -4.95 -6.73 -4.92
CA LYS A 268 -5.40 -5.37 -5.22
C LYS A 268 -5.99 -5.32 -6.62
N ALA A 269 -7.19 -4.75 -6.75
CA ALA A 269 -7.80 -4.38 -8.00
C ALA A 269 -8.08 -2.88 -8.02
N TRP A 270 -7.88 -2.25 -9.17
CA TRP A 270 -8.18 -0.82 -9.33
C TRP A 270 -8.69 -0.55 -10.74
N GLY A 271 -9.57 0.45 -10.84
CA GLY A 271 -10.16 0.87 -12.11
C GLY A 271 -9.26 1.80 -12.91
N ASP A 272 -9.68 2.08 -14.12
CA ASP A 272 -9.09 3.08 -15.00
C ASP A 272 -9.27 4.48 -14.41
N TYR A 273 -8.45 5.40 -14.89
CA TYR A 273 -8.75 6.81 -14.70
C TYR A 273 -9.86 7.20 -15.67
N SER A 274 -10.75 8.07 -15.25
CA SER A 274 -11.83 8.58 -16.09
C SER A 274 -11.73 10.08 -16.23
N ASP A 275 -12.27 10.53 -17.34
CA ASP A 275 -12.25 11.90 -17.82
C ASP A 275 -10.82 12.41 -18.13
N GLN A 276 -10.77 13.38 -19.02
CA GLN A 276 -9.52 13.96 -19.48
C GLN A 276 -9.50 15.42 -19.12
N PRO A 277 -8.36 15.99 -18.76
CA PRO A 277 -8.24 17.42 -18.62
C PRO A 277 -8.72 18.10 -19.89
N LYS A 278 -9.66 19.02 -19.77
CA LYS A 278 -10.23 19.74 -20.92
C LYS A 278 -9.16 20.49 -21.69
N LYS A 279 -9.24 20.47 -23.03
CA LYS A 279 -8.40 21.29 -23.92
C LYS A 279 -8.39 22.73 -23.41
N GLY A 280 -7.20 23.28 -23.17
CA GLY A 280 -7.03 24.69 -22.78
C GLY A 280 -6.71 24.96 -21.31
N LYS A 281 -6.87 24.02 -20.39
CA LYS A 281 -6.15 24.09 -19.11
C LYS A 281 -4.70 23.72 -19.36
N GLU A 282 -3.73 24.32 -18.66
CA GLU A 282 -2.31 23.95 -18.72
C GLU A 282 -2.12 22.54 -18.13
N SER A 283 -2.73 21.58 -18.77
CA SER A 283 -2.57 20.16 -18.47
C SER A 283 -1.18 19.75 -18.95
N GLY A 284 -0.55 18.91 -18.18
CA GLY A 284 0.79 18.47 -18.35
C GLY A 284 1.15 17.88 -19.70
N ASP A 285 2.28 17.24 -19.76
CA ASP A 285 2.87 16.61 -20.95
C ASP A 285 1.88 15.76 -21.76
N CYS A 286 0.83 15.29 -21.12
CA CYS A 286 -0.21 14.46 -21.70
C CYS A 286 -1.08 15.16 -22.77
N HIS A 287 -1.17 16.48 -22.77
CA HIS A 287 -2.03 17.22 -23.71
C HIS A 287 -1.30 18.08 -24.74
N ALA A 288 0.00 18.26 -24.61
CA ALA A 288 0.75 19.20 -25.43
C ALA A 288 0.96 18.76 -26.89
N MET A 289 0.63 17.52 -27.25
CA MET A 289 0.85 17.02 -28.61
C MET A 289 -0.33 16.17 -29.13
N LEU A 290 -1.42 16.80 -29.46
CA LEU A 290 -2.36 16.31 -30.45
C LEU A 290 -1.72 16.50 -31.84
N MET A 291 -0.93 15.54 -32.28
CA MET A 291 -0.54 15.44 -33.69
C MET A 291 -1.08 14.14 -34.26
N SER A 292 -2.16 14.32 -35.02
CA SER A 292 -2.77 13.40 -36.00
C SER A 292 -2.59 11.90 -35.74
N THR A 293 -3.65 11.24 -35.37
CA THR A 293 -3.97 9.81 -35.43
C THR A 293 -3.67 8.91 -34.24
N ARG A 294 -2.81 9.27 -33.26
CA ARG A 294 -2.74 8.62 -31.93
C ARG A 294 -2.40 9.66 -30.88
N ASP A 295 -3.23 9.76 -29.86
CA ASP A 295 -3.43 10.96 -29.07
C ASP A 295 -2.47 11.14 -27.90
N TRP A 296 -1.56 10.19 -27.62
CA TRP A 296 -0.78 10.23 -26.40
C TRP A 296 0.73 10.16 -26.63
N MET A 297 1.45 11.02 -25.96
CA MET A 297 2.90 11.10 -26.04
C MET A 297 3.60 9.93 -25.35
N THR A 298 3.01 9.41 -24.30
CA THR A 298 3.47 8.29 -23.48
C THR A 298 2.25 7.48 -23.03
N PRO A 299 2.37 6.16 -22.80
CA PRO A 299 1.29 5.35 -22.25
C PRO A 299 0.77 5.86 -20.91
N LEU A 300 1.59 6.60 -20.15
CA LEU A 300 1.23 7.21 -18.87
C LEU A 300 0.21 8.36 -18.99
N CYS A 301 -0.07 8.83 -20.19
CA CYS A 301 -1.03 9.90 -20.44
C CYS A 301 -2.41 9.37 -20.85
N ASP A 302 -2.52 8.11 -21.22
CA ASP A 302 -3.78 7.48 -21.55
C ASP A 302 -4.49 7.04 -20.27
N PRO A 303 -5.64 7.61 -19.93
CA PRO A 303 -6.36 7.26 -18.71
C PRO A 303 -6.81 5.79 -18.69
N THR A 304 -6.96 5.14 -19.85
CA THR A 304 -7.38 3.74 -19.94
C THR A 304 -6.25 2.75 -19.62
N ASN A 305 -5.00 3.22 -19.55
CA ASN A 305 -3.83 2.42 -19.20
C ASN A 305 -3.54 2.38 -17.69
N TYR A 306 -4.54 2.54 -16.84
CA TYR A 306 -4.33 2.61 -15.38
C TYR A 306 -5.03 1.54 -14.56
N GLY A 307 -5.97 0.81 -15.11
CA GLY A 307 -6.65 -0.28 -14.42
C GLY A 307 -5.78 -1.53 -14.26
N GLY A 308 -6.19 -2.43 -13.37
CA GLY A 308 -5.51 -3.72 -13.24
C GLY A 308 -5.86 -4.50 -11.98
N VAL A 309 -5.27 -5.70 -11.91
CA VAL A 309 -5.36 -6.60 -10.76
C VAL A 309 -3.97 -7.15 -10.45
N ASN A 310 -3.56 -7.07 -9.18
CA ASN A 310 -2.32 -7.66 -8.68
C ASN A 310 -2.61 -8.60 -7.52
N LEU A 311 -1.84 -9.68 -7.45
CA LEU A 311 -1.77 -10.55 -6.27
C LEU A 311 -0.29 -10.70 -5.87
N HIS A 312 0.02 -10.32 -4.63
CA HIS A 312 1.35 -10.44 -4.06
C HIS A 312 1.37 -11.52 -2.99
N ALA A 313 2.43 -12.31 -2.95
CA ALA A 313 2.79 -13.12 -1.81
C ALA A 313 3.76 -12.31 -0.93
N THR A 314 3.44 -12.19 0.35
CA THR A 314 4.25 -11.45 1.32
C THR A 314 4.66 -12.35 2.45
N VAL A 315 5.92 -12.31 2.81
CA VAL A 315 6.46 -12.93 4.02
C VAL A 315 6.92 -11.83 4.97
N GLY A 316 6.67 -12.03 6.26
CA GLY A 316 6.99 -11.04 7.27
C GLY A 316 7.50 -11.67 8.56
N ILE A 317 8.24 -10.88 9.30
CA ILE A 317 8.65 -11.20 10.66
C ILE A 317 8.31 -10.00 11.55
N GLN A 318 7.63 -10.26 12.65
CA GLN A 318 7.41 -9.28 13.70
C GLN A 318 8.29 -9.61 14.90
N PHE A 319 8.84 -8.60 15.50
CA PHE A 319 9.67 -8.69 16.69
C PHE A 319 9.25 -7.63 17.70
N GLN A 320 9.14 -8.02 18.97
CA GLN A 320 8.82 -7.14 20.08
C GLN A 320 10.11 -6.77 20.85
N PRO A 321 10.78 -5.64 20.53
CA PRO A 321 12.02 -5.25 21.20
C PRO A 321 11.81 -4.95 22.69
N VAL A 322 10.74 -4.26 23.00
CA VAL A 322 10.28 -3.95 24.35
C VAL A 322 8.75 -4.07 24.42
N PRO A 323 8.15 -4.23 25.61
CA PRO A 323 6.70 -4.25 25.76
C PRO A 323 6.02 -3.05 25.07
N LEU A 324 4.86 -3.27 24.46
CA LEU A 324 4.05 -2.26 23.77
C LEU A 324 4.67 -1.71 22.46
N GLN A 325 5.75 -2.30 21.98
CA GLN A 325 6.39 -1.89 20.73
C GLN A 325 6.64 -3.09 19.83
N ILE A 326 6.36 -2.95 18.54
CA ILE A 326 6.58 -3.99 17.55
C ILE A 326 7.34 -3.40 16.35
N ALA A 327 8.40 -4.09 15.95
CA ALA A 327 9.04 -3.89 14.67
C ALA A 327 8.63 -5.00 13.71
N GLU A 328 8.27 -4.66 12.49
CA GLU A 328 7.91 -5.62 11.44
C GLU A 328 8.70 -5.35 10.17
N LEU A 329 9.22 -6.41 9.57
CA LEU A 329 9.82 -6.39 8.24
C LEU A 329 9.03 -7.32 7.32
N ASN A 330 8.60 -6.80 6.18
CA ASN A 330 7.89 -7.54 5.14
C ASN A 330 8.65 -7.49 3.82
N PHE A 331 8.66 -8.62 3.13
CA PHE A 331 9.10 -8.76 1.76
C PHE A 331 7.95 -9.31 0.91
N SER A 332 7.62 -8.62 -0.17
CA SER A 332 6.49 -8.96 -1.05
C SER A 332 6.96 -9.11 -2.48
N VAL A 333 6.47 -10.14 -3.16
CA VAL A 333 6.68 -10.37 -4.60
C VAL A 333 5.35 -10.58 -5.31
N PRO A 334 5.18 -10.09 -6.53
CA PRO A 334 3.98 -10.38 -7.29
C PRO A 334 3.99 -11.84 -7.74
N ILE A 335 2.86 -12.52 -7.56
CA ILE A 335 2.64 -13.88 -8.06
C ILE A 335 1.64 -13.88 -9.22
N TYR A 336 0.87 -12.81 -9.34
CA TYR A 336 -0.03 -12.58 -10.48
C TYR A 336 -0.18 -11.08 -10.71
N GLN A 337 -0.12 -10.65 -11.98
CA GLN A 337 -0.37 -9.30 -12.42
C GLN A 337 -1.11 -9.33 -13.75
N ASN A 338 -2.23 -8.60 -13.83
CA ASN A 338 -2.98 -8.36 -15.05
C ASN A 338 -3.24 -6.85 -15.11
N LEU A 339 -2.52 -6.16 -15.98
CA LEU A 339 -2.51 -4.69 -16.07
C LEU A 339 -3.24 -4.27 -17.36
N LYS A 340 -4.08 -3.28 -17.27
CA LYS A 340 -4.83 -2.79 -18.40
C LYS A 340 -4.01 -1.78 -19.19
N GLY A 341 -3.57 -2.18 -20.38
CA GLY A 341 -2.62 -1.42 -21.19
C GLY A 341 -1.19 -1.42 -20.62
N PRO A 342 -0.24 -0.80 -21.33
CA PRO A 342 1.17 -0.84 -20.98
C PRO A 342 1.48 -0.04 -19.71
N GLN A 343 1.67 -0.76 -18.62
CA GLN A 343 2.05 -0.24 -17.31
C GLN A 343 3.34 -0.91 -16.81
N LEU A 344 4.11 -0.21 -15.96
CA LEU A 344 5.22 -0.82 -15.24
C LEU A 344 4.71 -1.89 -14.27
N GLN A 345 5.27 -3.10 -14.37
CA GLN A 345 4.97 -4.18 -13.46
C GLN A 345 5.73 -4.02 -12.13
N SER A 346 5.11 -4.45 -11.04
CA SER A 346 5.79 -4.57 -9.75
C SER A 346 6.80 -5.71 -9.80
N ASP A 347 8.01 -5.49 -9.29
CA ASP A 347 9.04 -6.52 -9.15
C ASP A 347 9.11 -7.03 -7.70
N TYR A 348 9.37 -6.15 -6.76
CA TYR A 348 9.30 -6.48 -5.33
C TYR A 348 9.02 -5.26 -4.46
N MET A 349 8.59 -5.51 -3.23
CA MET A 349 8.42 -4.50 -2.20
C MET A 349 9.09 -4.94 -0.90
N LEU A 350 9.76 -3.99 -0.26
CA LEU A 350 10.25 -4.10 1.11
C LEU A 350 9.51 -3.10 1.98
N ARG A 351 9.07 -3.53 3.15
CA ARG A 351 8.42 -2.63 4.09
C ARG A 351 8.94 -2.90 5.50
N PHE A 352 9.39 -1.85 6.14
CA PHE A 352 9.67 -1.81 7.57
C PHE A 352 8.57 -1.02 8.26
N THR A 353 8.02 -1.54 9.35
CA THR A 353 7.00 -0.86 10.16
C THR A 353 7.41 -0.93 11.63
N TYR A 354 7.36 0.22 12.28
CA TYR A 354 7.50 0.34 13.72
C TYR A 354 6.17 0.82 14.31
N TYR A 355 5.72 0.12 15.33
CA TYR A 355 4.44 0.33 15.97
C TYR A 355 4.63 0.39 17.48
N TRP A 356 3.96 1.34 18.15
CA TRP A 356 3.99 1.44 19.61
C TRP A 356 2.64 1.89 20.15
N GLU A 357 2.35 1.43 21.38
CA GLU A 357 1.16 1.69 22.12
C GLU A 357 1.48 2.52 23.36
N VAL A 358 0.60 3.45 23.67
CA VAL A 358 0.72 4.34 24.83
C VAL A 358 -0.57 4.27 25.63
N PRO A 359 -0.63 3.40 26.68
CA PRO A 359 -1.76 3.35 27.59
C PRO A 359 -1.93 4.67 28.33
N THR A 360 -3.13 5.23 28.35
CA THR A 360 -3.45 6.37 29.20
C THR A 360 -3.78 5.93 30.62
N LYS A 361 -3.85 6.86 31.59
CA LYS A 361 -4.24 6.56 32.99
C LYS A 361 -5.58 5.85 33.13
N LYS A 362 -6.44 5.90 32.11
CA LYS A 362 -7.76 5.23 32.09
C LYS A 362 -7.70 3.83 31.51
N SER A 363 -6.58 3.45 30.88
CA SER A 363 -6.42 2.10 30.31
C SER A 363 -6.20 1.08 31.41
N ARG A 364 -6.74 -0.13 31.20
CA ARG A 364 -6.50 -1.30 32.09
C ARG A 364 -5.03 -1.68 32.15
N ARG A 365 -4.25 -1.35 31.09
CA ARG A 365 -2.81 -1.67 30.98
C ARG A 365 -1.92 -0.57 31.51
N TYR A 366 -2.46 0.48 32.11
CA TYR A 366 -1.65 1.57 32.66
C TYR A 366 -0.96 1.13 33.95
N VAL A 367 0.35 1.04 33.92
CA VAL A 367 1.22 0.68 35.07
C VAL A 367 2.15 1.83 35.46
N GLY A 368 1.76 3.05 35.20
CA GLY A 368 2.61 4.24 35.41
C GLY A 368 3.61 4.44 34.29
N PHE A 369 4.74 5.10 34.55
CA PHE A 369 5.78 5.33 33.54
C PHE A 369 6.68 4.12 33.28
N LYS A 370 6.50 3.01 33.98
CA LYS A 370 7.24 1.77 33.78
C LYS A 370 6.32 0.72 33.18
N ALA A 371 6.52 0.40 31.93
CA ALA A 371 5.92 -0.81 31.37
C ALA A 371 6.51 -2.03 32.12
N PRO A 372 5.69 -3.01 32.55
CA PRO A 372 6.21 -4.20 33.20
C PRO A 372 7.13 -4.95 32.24
N GLU A 373 8.25 -5.45 32.74
CA GLU A 373 9.21 -6.26 31.96
C GLU A 373 8.57 -7.55 31.44
N LYS A 374 7.54 -8.04 32.11
CA LYS A 374 6.70 -9.16 31.71
C LYS A 374 5.25 -8.76 31.91
N LEU A 375 4.51 -8.60 30.83
CA LEU A 375 3.07 -8.65 30.87
C LEU A 375 2.70 -10.13 30.79
N GLY A 376 2.72 -10.78 31.96
CA GLY A 376 2.21 -12.13 32.08
C GLY A 376 0.69 -12.06 32.27
N PHE A 377 -0.01 -12.75 31.42
CA PHE A 377 -1.35 -13.29 31.67
C PHE A 377 -1.28 -14.78 31.40
#